data_1ba8b8e0e952cae716f2c587754ee2bf
#
_entry.id   1ba8b8e0e952cae716f2c587754ee2bf
#
_cell.length_a   1.000
_cell.length_b   1.000
_cell.length_c   1.000
_cell.angle_alpha   90.00
_cell.angle_beta   90.00
_cell.angle_gamma   90.00
#
_symmetry.space_group_name_H-M   'P 1'
#
loop_
_entity.id
_entity.type
_entity.pdbx_description
1 polymer ?
#
loop_
_entity_poly.entity_id
_entity_poly.type
_entity_poly.pdbx_seq_one_letter_code
_entity_poly.pdbx_strand_id
1 'polypeptide(L)'
;LQEVDGFVWHAYLPGIGPGQRYGYRVHGPWQPALGHRCNPAKLLLDPYARAVDGQIDNHASLYERAPDGPAPADSAGHSMLGVVTDPFFDWGDDRPPRTPYADSVIYEAHVRGLTMTHPDVPERLRGTYAGLAHPAVTEHLTSLGVTAVELMPVHQFVQDGVLQDRGLSNYWGYNTIGFFAPHNDYASFGGRGGQVQEFKTMVKALHGA
;
A
#
# COMPACT_ATOMS: atom_id res chain seq x y z
N LEU A 1 11.09 -22.11 -4.45
CA LEU A 1 12.33 -21.57 -5.02
C LEU A 1 13.46 -22.53 -4.68
N GLN A 2 14.39 -22.78 -5.60
CA GLN A 2 15.52 -23.70 -5.41
C GLN A 2 16.86 -22.98 -5.48
N GLU A 3 16.91 -21.83 -6.12
CA GLU A 3 18.11 -21.03 -6.25
C GLU A 3 18.29 -20.11 -5.05
N VAL A 4 19.52 -20.00 -4.56
CA VAL A 4 19.87 -19.15 -3.43
C VAL A 4 21.24 -18.51 -3.67
N ASP A 5 21.33 -17.21 -3.45
CA ASP A 5 22.58 -16.46 -3.46
C ASP A 5 22.68 -15.66 -2.14
N GLY A 6 23.73 -15.92 -1.40
CA GLY A 6 23.83 -15.48 -0.02
C GLY A 6 22.69 -16.10 0.82
N PHE A 7 21.78 -15.30 1.31
CA PHE A 7 20.59 -15.73 2.05
C PHE A 7 19.29 -15.39 1.31
N VAL A 8 19.37 -15.08 0.02
CA VAL A 8 18.23 -14.69 -0.81
C VAL A 8 17.81 -15.84 -1.70
N TRP A 9 16.60 -16.32 -1.50
CA TRP A 9 15.97 -17.32 -2.36
C TRP A 9 15.34 -16.62 -3.58
N HIS A 10 15.70 -17.07 -4.77
CA HIS A 10 15.20 -16.45 -6.01
C HIS A 10 14.84 -17.48 -7.07
N ALA A 11 14.11 -17.06 -8.08
CA ALA A 11 13.83 -17.80 -9.29
C ALA A 11 13.35 -16.85 -10.39
N TYR A 12 13.63 -17.20 -11.63
CA TYR A 12 12.96 -16.59 -12.78
C TYR A 12 11.72 -17.39 -13.17
N LEU A 13 10.59 -16.74 -13.26
CA LEU A 13 9.31 -17.36 -13.63
C LEU A 13 8.85 -16.81 -14.99
N PRO A 14 9.03 -17.58 -16.09
CA PRO A 14 8.62 -17.12 -17.42
C PRO A 14 7.09 -17.00 -17.51
N GLY A 15 6.62 -16.02 -18.30
CA GLY A 15 5.19 -15.81 -18.52
C GLY A 15 4.46 -15.07 -17.39
N ILE A 16 5.17 -14.65 -16.34
CA ILE A 16 4.61 -13.80 -15.30
C ILE A 16 4.78 -12.33 -15.70
N GLY A 17 3.68 -11.56 -15.63
CA GLY A 17 3.66 -10.15 -16.02
C GLY A 17 2.81 -9.28 -15.09
N PRO A 18 2.72 -7.97 -15.36
CA PRO A 18 1.94 -7.03 -14.57
C PRO A 18 0.49 -7.46 -14.38
N GLY A 19 -0.04 -7.28 -13.16
CA GLY A 19 -1.36 -7.73 -12.76
C GLY A 19 -1.41 -9.15 -12.17
N GLN A 20 -0.34 -9.95 -12.31
CA GLN A 20 -0.26 -11.26 -11.67
C GLN A 20 -0.17 -11.10 -10.16
N ARG A 21 -1.05 -11.80 -9.45
CA ARG A 21 -1.03 -11.87 -7.98
C ARG A 21 -0.13 -13.01 -7.51
N TYR A 22 0.57 -12.80 -6.39
CA TYR A 22 1.43 -13.80 -5.79
C TYR A 22 1.50 -13.66 -4.27
N GLY A 23 1.96 -14.70 -3.62
CA GLY A 23 2.28 -14.74 -2.20
C GLY A 23 3.25 -15.87 -1.93
N TYR A 24 3.77 -15.93 -0.73
CA TYR A 24 4.77 -16.93 -0.35
C TYR A 24 4.22 -17.93 0.65
N ARG A 25 4.67 -19.18 0.53
CA ARG A 25 4.52 -20.20 1.57
C ARG A 25 5.90 -20.68 1.98
N VAL A 26 6.18 -20.68 3.27
CA VAL A 26 7.49 -21.01 3.79
C VAL A 26 7.44 -22.38 4.46
N HIS A 27 8.29 -23.28 3.96
CA HIS A 27 8.52 -24.61 4.52
C HIS A 27 9.81 -24.57 5.33
N GLY A 28 9.80 -25.11 6.54
CA GLY A 28 10.96 -25.11 7.42
C GLY A 28 10.60 -25.53 8.84
N PRO A 29 11.50 -25.32 9.80
CA PRO A 29 11.30 -25.76 11.18
C PRO A 29 10.19 -24.96 11.88
N TRP A 30 9.45 -25.66 12.74
CA TRP A 30 8.54 -25.06 13.71
C TRP A 30 9.14 -25.23 15.12
N GLN A 31 9.83 -24.20 15.57
CA GLN A 31 10.51 -24.13 16.86
C GLN A 31 10.34 -22.71 17.44
N PRO A 32 9.15 -22.32 17.91
CA PRO A 32 8.84 -20.94 18.31
C PRO A 32 9.78 -20.38 19.39
N ALA A 33 10.27 -21.22 20.29
CA ALA A 33 11.22 -20.83 21.33
C ALA A 33 12.57 -20.34 20.74
N LEU A 34 12.94 -20.80 19.54
CA LEU A 34 14.12 -20.38 18.80
C LEU A 34 13.79 -19.35 17.69
N GLY A 35 12.55 -18.86 17.61
CA GLY A 35 12.11 -17.92 16.60
C GLY A 35 11.66 -18.53 15.28
N HIS A 36 11.76 -19.84 15.09
CA HIS A 36 11.36 -20.53 13.87
C HIS A 36 9.84 -20.80 13.86
N ARG A 37 9.11 -20.22 12.92
CA ARG A 37 7.65 -20.32 12.83
C ARG A 37 7.20 -20.60 11.39
N CYS A 38 7.91 -21.48 10.68
CA CYS A 38 7.55 -21.83 9.31
C CYS A 38 6.25 -22.65 9.30
N ASN A 39 5.21 -22.10 8.70
CA ASN A 39 3.92 -22.78 8.53
C ASN A 39 3.44 -22.65 7.09
N PRO A 40 3.49 -23.69 6.25
CA PRO A 40 3.07 -23.64 4.86
C PRO A 40 1.56 -23.43 4.67
N ALA A 41 0.74 -23.59 5.71
CA ALA A 41 -0.67 -23.23 5.66
C ALA A 41 -0.91 -21.71 5.65
N LYS A 42 0.11 -20.91 5.99
CA LYS A 42 0.01 -19.45 5.95
C LYS A 42 0.52 -18.90 4.62
N LEU A 43 -0.37 -18.22 3.90
CA LEU A 43 0.02 -17.44 2.72
C LEU A 43 0.54 -16.08 3.19
N LEU A 44 1.80 -15.80 2.89
CA LEU A 44 2.49 -14.60 3.34
C LEU A 44 2.53 -13.56 2.23
N LEU A 45 2.24 -12.32 2.59
CA LEU A 45 2.46 -11.16 1.75
C LEU A 45 3.98 -10.93 1.60
N ASP A 46 4.40 -10.57 0.39
CA ASP A 46 5.75 -10.08 0.15
C ASP A 46 5.93 -8.71 0.82
N PRO A 47 6.85 -8.57 1.78
CA PRO A 47 7.09 -7.28 2.45
C PRO A 47 7.64 -6.21 1.51
N TYR A 48 8.18 -6.58 0.34
CA TYR A 48 8.69 -5.68 -0.70
C TYR A 48 7.72 -5.48 -1.87
N ALA A 49 6.48 -6.01 -1.77
CA ALA A 49 5.48 -5.80 -2.80
C ALA A 49 5.24 -4.31 -3.06
N ARG A 50 5.27 -3.90 -4.32
CA ARG A 50 5.03 -2.51 -4.74
C ARG A 50 3.56 -2.21 -4.98
N ALA A 51 2.75 -3.22 -5.08
CA ALA A 51 1.30 -3.16 -5.06
C ALA A 51 0.75 -4.40 -4.38
N VAL A 52 -0.40 -4.28 -3.76
CA VAL A 52 -1.12 -5.39 -3.15
C VAL A 52 -2.55 -5.45 -3.66
N ASP A 53 -3.16 -6.61 -3.57
CA ASP A 53 -4.56 -6.85 -3.89
C ASP A 53 -5.23 -7.62 -2.76
N GLY A 54 -6.52 -7.37 -2.55
CA GLY A 54 -7.31 -7.97 -1.48
C GLY A 54 -7.24 -7.17 -0.17
N GLN A 55 -7.87 -7.73 0.83
CA GLN A 55 -7.91 -7.18 2.19
C GLN A 55 -7.62 -8.30 3.18
N ILE A 56 -7.14 -7.94 4.36
CA ILE A 56 -7.05 -8.84 5.50
C ILE A 56 -8.35 -8.70 6.28
N ASP A 57 -9.08 -9.79 6.39
CA ASP A 57 -10.21 -9.89 7.31
C ASP A 57 -9.76 -10.43 8.68
N ASN A 58 -10.63 -10.36 9.68
CA ASN A 58 -10.31 -10.84 11.02
C ASN A 58 -10.56 -12.35 11.16
N HIS A 59 -10.13 -13.16 10.17
CA HIS A 59 -10.39 -14.59 10.17
C HIS A 59 -9.38 -15.38 11.00
N ALA A 60 -9.87 -16.42 11.71
CA ALA A 60 -9.05 -17.24 12.60
C ALA A 60 -7.87 -17.94 11.91
N SER A 61 -7.97 -18.22 10.60
CA SER A 61 -6.88 -18.83 9.81
C SER A 61 -5.63 -17.96 9.69
N LEU A 62 -5.71 -16.64 9.94
CA LEU A 62 -4.56 -15.74 9.92
C LEU A 62 -3.65 -15.90 11.15
N TYR A 63 -4.17 -16.47 12.23
CA TYR A 63 -3.45 -16.56 13.49
C TYR A 63 -2.70 -17.89 13.63
N GLU A 64 -1.49 -17.82 14.14
CA GLU A 64 -0.57 -18.96 14.31
C GLU A 64 -0.83 -19.82 15.55
N ARG A 65 -1.75 -19.41 16.39
CA ARG A 65 -1.92 -20.03 17.70
C ARG A 65 -2.72 -21.34 17.61
N ALA A 66 -1.98 -22.46 17.69
CA ALA A 66 -2.52 -23.75 18.07
C ALA A 66 -1.77 -24.26 19.32
N PRO A 67 -2.44 -24.96 20.24
CA PRO A 67 -1.81 -25.46 21.46
C PRO A 67 -0.61 -26.38 21.20
N ASP A 68 -0.69 -27.22 20.17
CA ASP A 68 0.25 -28.33 19.94
C ASP A 68 1.04 -28.24 18.64
N GLY A 69 1.14 -27.05 18.03
CA GLY A 69 1.92 -26.90 16.78
C GLY A 69 1.45 -25.78 15.88
N PRO A 70 1.89 -25.78 14.60
CA PRO A 70 1.43 -24.80 13.64
C PRO A 70 -0.06 -24.97 13.34
N ALA A 71 -0.81 -23.86 13.32
CA ALA A 71 -2.24 -23.90 13.00
C ALA A 71 -2.46 -24.39 11.56
N PRO A 72 -3.28 -25.47 11.35
CA PRO A 72 -3.39 -26.13 10.05
C PRO A 72 -4.28 -25.38 9.04
N ALA A 73 -5.05 -24.40 9.48
CA ALA A 73 -6.01 -23.69 8.63
C ALA A 73 -5.29 -22.83 7.56
N ASP A 74 -5.67 -23.02 6.30
CA ASP A 74 -5.12 -22.24 5.19
C ASP A 74 -5.62 -20.79 5.24
N SER A 75 -4.69 -19.83 5.18
CA SER A 75 -4.99 -18.40 5.20
C SER A 75 -5.18 -17.78 3.82
N ALA A 76 -5.08 -18.53 2.73
CA ALA A 76 -5.03 -18.00 1.37
C ALA A 76 -6.24 -17.13 0.98
N GLY A 77 -7.43 -17.43 1.51
CA GLY A 77 -8.65 -16.66 1.23
C GLY A 77 -8.77 -15.35 2.04
N HIS A 78 -7.90 -15.15 3.03
CA HIS A 78 -8.02 -14.10 4.04
C HIS A 78 -6.81 -13.16 4.09
N SER A 79 -5.80 -13.44 3.25
CA SER A 79 -4.55 -12.67 3.17
C SER A 79 -4.53 -11.74 1.96
N MET A 80 -3.85 -10.62 2.09
CA MET A 80 -3.46 -9.81 0.93
C MET A 80 -2.41 -10.53 0.10
N LEU A 81 -2.40 -10.24 -1.20
CA LEU A 81 -1.44 -10.77 -2.18
C LEU A 81 -0.60 -9.63 -2.75
N GLY A 82 0.67 -9.87 -2.97
CA GLY A 82 1.50 -9.00 -3.79
C GLY A 82 1.04 -9.02 -5.24
N VAL A 83 1.23 -7.90 -5.93
CA VAL A 83 0.92 -7.77 -7.36
C VAL A 83 2.19 -7.42 -8.12
N VAL A 84 2.46 -8.15 -9.19
CA VAL A 84 3.52 -7.79 -10.14
C VAL A 84 3.13 -6.49 -10.84
N THR A 85 3.97 -5.46 -10.74
CA THR A 85 3.71 -4.14 -11.32
C THR A 85 4.58 -3.91 -12.56
N ASP A 86 4.06 -3.13 -13.51
CA ASP A 86 4.91 -2.51 -14.51
C ASP A 86 5.73 -1.39 -13.82
N PRO A 87 7.06 -1.45 -13.84
CA PRO A 87 7.89 -0.41 -13.24
C PRO A 87 7.88 0.90 -14.05
N PHE A 88 7.47 0.83 -15.31
CA PHE A 88 7.47 1.99 -16.21
C PHE A 88 6.42 3.02 -15.76
N PHE A 89 6.83 4.27 -15.79
CA PHE A 89 5.98 5.45 -15.66
C PHE A 89 6.64 6.61 -16.38
N ASP A 90 5.89 7.30 -17.21
CA ASP A 90 6.40 8.45 -17.91
C ASP A 90 6.45 9.69 -17.00
N TRP A 91 7.60 9.90 -16.40
CA TRP A 91 7.86 11.10 -15.62
C TRP A 91 8.06 12.34 -16.49
N GLY A 92 8.42 12.19 -17.79
CA GLY A 92 8.78 13.29 -18.67
C GLY A 92 9.93 14.12 -18.07
N ASP A 93 9.72 15.42 -17.98
CA ASP A 93 10.69 16.36 -17.40
C ASP A 93 10.45 16.65 -15.90
N ASP A 94 9.65 15.82 -15.21
CA ASP A 94 9.34 15.99 -13.80
C ASP A 94 10.59 16.05 -12.93
N ARG A 95 10.63 17.00 -12.01
CA ARG A 95 11.70 17.16 -11.03
C ARG A 95 11.13 17.65 -9.70
N PRO A 96 11.64 17.14 -8.55
CA PRO A 96 11.30 17.70 -7.26
C PRO A 96 11.66 19.19 -7.20
N PRO A 97 10.77 20.06 -6.65
CA PRO A 97 11.00 21.53 -6.59
C PRO A 97 12.28 21.93 -5.85
N ARG A 98 12.74 21.15 -4.87
CA ARG A 98 13.94 21.40 -4.05
C ARG A 98 13.92 22.76 -3.36
N THR A 99 12.76 23.15 -2.84
CA THR A 99 12.60 24.37 -2.05
C THR A 99 13.59 24.36 -0.88
N PRO A 100 14.37 25.45 -0.64
CA PRO A 100 15.24 25.54 0.52
C PRO A 100 14.46 25.39 1.83
N TYR A 101 15.06 24.77 2.83
CA TYR A 101 14.39 24.52 4.11
C TYR A 101 13.84 25.81 4.76
N ALA A 102 14.59 26.92 4.65
CA ALA A 102 14.18 28.22 5.20
C ALA A 102 12.93 28.81 4.52
N ASP A 103 12.64 28.39 3.29
CA ASP A 103 11.51 28.88 2.50
C ASP A 103 10.37 27.85 2.46
N SER A 104 10.50 26.75 3.18
CA SER A 104 9.54 25.65 3.14
C SER A 104 8.34 25.93 4.03
N VAL A 105 7.14 25.74 3.46
CA VAL A 105 5.86 25.73 4.16
C VAL A 105 5.27 24.33 3.98
N ILE A 106 5.18 23.58 5.08
CA ILE A 106 4.69 22.20 5.08
C ILE A 106 3.23 22.17 5.46
N TYR A 107 2.42 21.50 4.66
CA TYR A 107 1.00 21.29 4.92
C TYR A 107 0.75 19.79 5.12
N GLU A 108 0.43 19.40 6.37
CA GLU A 108 0.04 18.01 6.66
C GLU A 108 -1.40 17.76 6.24
N ALA A 109 -1.62 16.67 5.51
CA ALA A 109 -2.94 16.31 4.99
C ALA A 109 -3.20 14.80 5.01
N HIS A 110 -4.46 14.46 5.19
CA HIS A 110 -4.96 13.11 4.98
C HIS A 110 -5.54 13.00 3.56
N VAL A 111 -5.12 12.02 2.75
CA VAL A 111 -5.57 11.86 1.35
C VAL A 111 -7.09 11.92 1.25
N ARG A 112 -7.79 11.11 2.06
CA ARG A 112 -9.25 11.09 2.04
C ARG A 112 -9.86 12.35 2.63
N GLY A 113 -9.34 12.82 3.76
CA GLY A 113 -9.91 13.95 4.49
C GLY A 113 -9.86 15.27 3.71
N LEU A 114 -8.79 15.51 2.98
CA LEU A 114 -8.57 16.79 2.28
C LEU A 114 -9.61 17.06 1.21
N THR A 115 -10.08 16.05 0.50
CA THR A 115 -10.97 16.23 -0.66
C THR A 115 -12.37 15.65 -0.51
N MET A 116 -12.66 14.88 0.54
CA MET A 116 -13.91 14.13 0.67
C MET A 116 -15.18 15.01 0.59
N THR A 117 -15.09 16.23 1.09
CA THR A 117 -16.19 17.20 1.08
C THR A 117 -15.91 18.42 0.18
N HIS A 118 -14.84 18.38 -0.63
CA HIS A 118 -14.45 19.52 -1.46
C HIS A 118 -15.46 19.74 -2.59
N PRO A 119 -16.08 20.94 -2.69
CA PRO A 119 -17.16 21.19 -3.65
C PRO A 119 -16.71 21.08 -5.11
N ASP A 120 -15.50 21.57 -5.42
CA ASP A 120 -14.97 21.68 -6.78
C ASP A 120 -14.22 20.44 -7.26
N VAL A 121 -14.02 19.43 -6.38
CA VAL A 121 -13.47 18.12 -6.77
C VAL A 121 -14.62 17.21 -7.20
N PRO A 122 -14.58 16.63 -8.41
CA PRO A 122 -15.57 15.67 -8.85
C PRO A 122 -15.80 14.54 -7.84
N GLU A 123 -17.03 14.21 -7.55
CA GLU A 123 -17.42 13.25 -6.50
C GLU A 123 -16.63 11.92 -6.60
N ARG A 124 -16.49 11.39 -7.81
CA ARG A 124 -15.75 10.15 -8.08
C ARG A 124 -14.25 10.20 -7.75
N LEU A 125 -13.68 11.41 -7.60
CA LEU A 125 -12.25 11.60 -7.26
C LEU A 125 -12.06 11.99 -5.80
N ARG A 126 -13.14 12.33 -5.08
CA ARG A 126 -13.04 12.73 -3.68
C ARG A 126 -12.45 11.61 -2.81
N GLY A 127 -11.55 11.98 -1.94
CA GLY A 127 -10.89 11.04 -1.03
C GLY A 127 -9.85 10.14 -1.67
N THR A 128 -9.37 10.47 -2.88
CA THR A 128 -8.41 9.65 -3.63
C THR A 128 -7.13 10.40 -3.99
N TYR A 129 -6.11 9.68 -4.46
CA TYR A 129 -4.88 10.29 -4.99
C TYR A 129 -5.17 11.25 -6.16
N ALA A 130 -6.07 10.86 -7.08
CA ALA A 130 -6.48 11.71 -8.18
C ALA A 130 -7.24 12.96 -7.72
N GLY A 131 -7.99 12.85 -6.62
CA GLY A 131 -8.63 14.00 -5.99
C GLY A 131 -7.64 14.99 -5.42
N LEU A 132 -6.57 14.50 -4.80
CA LEU A 132 -5.51 15.34 -4.25
C LEU A 132 -4.71 16.04 -5.36
N ALA A 133 -4.54 15.39 -6.52
CA ALA A 133 -3.92 15.94 -7.71
C ALA A 133 -4.83 16.91 -8.51
N HIS A 134 -6.07 17.10 -8.10
CA HIS A 134 -7.02 17.93 -8.84
C HIS A 134 -6.62 19.42 -8.78
N PRO A 135 -6.72 20.20 -9.89
CA PRO A 135 -6.34 21.61 -9.93
C PRO A 135 -6.91 22.46 -8.81
N ALA A 136 -8.17 22.26 -8.44
CA ALA A 136 -8.79 23.00 -7.33
C ALA A 136 -8.04 22.80 -5.98
N VAL A 137 -7.38 21.66 -5.78
CA VAL A 137 -6.58 21.38 -4.57
C VAL A 137 -5.18 21.97 -4.70
N THR A 138 -4.50 21.76 -5.83
CA THR A 138 -3.15 22.29 -6.05
C THR A 138 -3.13 23.80 -6.07
N GLU A 139 -4.10 24.45 -6.73
CA GLU A 139 -4.26 25.91 -6.73
C GLU A 139 -4.53 26.46 -5.33
N HIS A 140 -5.36 25.78 -4.55
CA HIS A 140 -5.60 26.16 -3.15
C HIS A 140 -4.31 26.10 -2.32
N LEU A 141 -3.57 25.00 -2.37
CA LEU A 141 -2.32 24.83 -1.64
C LEU A 141 -1.27 25.88 -2.06
N THR A 142 -1.14 26.11 -3.36
CA THR A 142 -0.25 27.15 -3.90
C THR A 142 -0.64 28.55 -3.44
N SER A 143 -1.94 28.87 -3.40
CA SER A 143 -2.45 30.17 -2.91
C SER A 143 -2.12 30.42 -1.45
N LEU A 144 -1.95 29.37 -0.65
CA LEU A 144 -1.53 29.44 0.76
C LEU A 144 0.00 29.56 0.91
N GLY A 145 0.77 29.46 -0.17
CA GLY A 145 2.23 29.45 -0.15
C GLY A 145 2.81 28.09 0.30
N VAL A 146 2.03 27.01 0.23
CA VAL A 146 2.51 25.66 0.57
C VAL A 146 3.55 25.21 -0.46
N THR A 147 4.68 24.70 0.01
CA THR A 147 5.78 24.21 -0.83
C THR A 147 6.02 22.71 -0.66
N ALA A 148 5.43 22.09 0.35
CA ALA A 148 5.50 20.67 0.59
C ALA A 148 4.20 20.15 1.21
N VAL A 149 3.69 19.04 0.70
CA VAL A 149 2.56 18.33 1.30
C VAL A 149 3.11 17.12 2.05
N GLU A 150 2.85 17.05 3.35
CA GLU A 150 3.13 15.89 4.19
C GLU A 150 1.86 15.04 4.30
N LEU A 151 1.87 13.85 3.73
CA LEU A 151 0.69 12.99 3.76
C LEU A 151 0.71 12.09 4.99
N MET A 152 -0.40 12.06 5.74
CA MET A 152 -0.67 10.97 6.67
C MET A 152 -0.53 9.63 5.94
N PRO A 153 -0.40 8.47 6.64
CA PRO A 153 0.03 7.23 6.02
C PRO A 153 -0.65 6.90 4.70
N VAL A 154 0.17 6.74 3.66
CA VAL A 154 -0.24 6.35 2.30
C VAL A 154 0.25 4.96 1.91
N HIS A 155 1.04 4.32 2.77
CA HIS A 155 1.41 2.92 2.60
C HIS A 155 0.22 2.02 2.83
N GLN A 156 0.22 0.83 2.21
CA GLN A 156 -0.84 -0.14 2.46
C GLN A 156 -0.90 -0.50 3.94
N PHE A 157 -2.03 -0.26 4.56
CA PHE A 157 -2.31 -0.59 5.96
C PHE A 157 -3.49 -1.57 6.08
N VAL A 158 -3.62 -2.18 7.24
CA VAL A 158 -4.69 -3.11 7.57
C VAL A 158 -5.70 -2.46 8.51
N GLN A 159 -6.93 -2.98 8.44
CA GLN A 159 -7.98 -2.61 9.38
C GLN A 159 -7.80 -3.35 10.70
N ASP A 160 -7.97 -2.66 11.81
CA ASP A 160 -7.96 -3.31 13.12
C ASP A 160 -9.20 -4.18 13.30
N GLY A 161 -9.03 -5.43 13.81
CA GLY A 161 -10.12 -6.37 13.96
C GLY A 161 -11.29 -5.80 14.79
N VAL A 162 -10.98 -5.05 15.84
CA VAL A 162 -12.02 -4.39 16.69
C VAL A 162 -12.83 -3.35 15.90
N LEU A 163 -12.23 -2.70 14.91
CA LEU A 163 -12.93 -1.75 14.05
C LEU A 163 -13.78 -2.49 13.02
N GLN A 164 -13.24 -3.56 12.41
CA GLN A 164 -13.97 -4.41 11.48
C GLN A 164 -15.24 -5.00 12.13
N ASP A 165 -15.14 -5.52 13.35
CA ASP A 165 -16.25 -6.07 14.11
C ASP A 165 -17.38 -5.05 14.36
N ARG A 166 -17.06 -3.75 14.31
CA ARG A 166 -17.99 -2.64 14.49
C ARG A 166 -18.42 -1.98 13.17
N GLY A 167 -18.00 -2.50 12.04
CA GLY A 167 -18.24 -1.89 10.71
C GLY A 167 -17.53 -0.54 10.53
N LEU A 168 -16.45 -0.31 11.27
CA LEU A 168 -15.61 0.89 11.19
C LEU A 168 -14.31 0.59 10.44
N SER A 169 -13.60 1.64 10.03
CA SER A 169 -12.30 1.54 9.39
C SER A 169 -11.24 2.35 10.13
N ASN A 170 -9.98 1.92 10.01
CA ASN A 170 -8.84 2.69 10.47
C ASN A 170 -8.67 3.91 9.58
N TYR A 171 -9.01 5.10 10.11
CA TYR A 171 -8.95 6.34 9.33
C TYR A 171 -7.50 6.85 9.17
N TRP A 172 -6.68 6.79 10.22
CA TRP A 172 -5.34 7.37 10.20
C TRP A 172 -4.32 6.55 9.41
N GLY A 173 -4.49 5.23 9.32
CA GLY A 173 -3.63 4.36 8.54
C GLY A 173 -2.31 3.95 9.20
N TYR A 174 -2.12 4.18 10.51
CA TYR A 174 -0.89 3.82 11.23
C TYR A 174 -0.79 2.32 11.59
N ASN A 175 -1.29 1.46 10.74
CA ASN A 175 -1.19 0.01 10.87
C ASN A 175 -0.64 -0.60 9.56
N THR A 176 0.52 -0.10 9.13
CA THR A 176 1.14 -0.43 7.85
C THR A 176 1.57 -1.89 7.78
N ILE A 177 1.22 -2.55 6.66
CA ILE A 177 1.68 -3.90 6.32
C ILE A 177 2.57 -3.91 5.07
N GLY A 178 2.33 -3.00 4.11
CA GLY A 178 3.08 -2.92 2.86
C GLY A 178 3.78 -1.57 2.70
N PHE A 179 5.02 -1.45 3.19
CA PHE A 179 5.77 -0.19 3.20
C PHE A 179 6.16 0.33 1.81
N PHE A 180 6.07 -0.50 0.76
CA PHE A 180 6.43 -0.14 -0.62
C PHE A 180 5.22 -0.05 -1.54
N ALA A 181 4.02 -0.27 -1.01
CA ALA A 181 2.78 -0.26 -1.78
C ALA A 181 1.87 0.89 -1.35
N PRO A 182 1.31 1.68 -2.30
CA PRO A 182 0.29 2.66 -1.98
C PRO A 182 -0.99 1.98 -1.48
N HIS A 183 -1.68 2.64 -0.54
CA HIS A 183 -2.93 2.13 0.01
C HIS A 183 -4.04 2.04 -1.06
N ASN A 184 -4.65 0.88 -1.18
CA ASN A 184 -5.62 0.58 -2.24
C ASN A 184 -6.85 1.48 -2.22
N ASP A 185 -7.40 1.77 -1.02
CA ASP A 185 -8.67 2.48 -0.87
C ASP A 185 -8.56 3.99 -1.14
N TYR A 186 -7.35 4.49 -1.42
CA TYR A 186 -7.12 5.86 -1.87
C TYR A 186 -6.99 5.98 -3.39
N ALA A 187 -7.11 4.88 -4.14
CA ALA A 187 -7.17 4.95 -5.60
C ALA A 187 -8.60 5.20 -6.08
N SER A 188 -8.75 6.08 -7.08
CA SER A 188 -10.04 6.40 -7.71
C SER A 188 -10.49 5.33 -8.69
N PHE A 189 -9.55 4.57 -9.21
CA PHE A 189 -9.81 3.51 -10.17
C PHE A 189 -8.73 2.43 -10.09
N GLY A 190 -9.04 1.32 -10.70
CA GLY A 190 -8.08 0.24 -10.89
C GLY A 190 -7.98 -0.68 -9.68
N GLY A 191 -7.15 -1.62 -9.83
CA GLY A 191 -6.71 -2.65 -8.92
C GLY A 191 -5.50 -3.29 -9.55
N ARG A 192 -4.90 -4.26 -8.87
CA ARG A 192 -3.78 -5.03 -9.41
C ARG A 192 -2.63 -4.17 -9.97
N GLY A 193 -2.29 -3.08 -9.28
CA GLY A 193 -1.18 -2.20 -9.64
C GLY A 193 -1.59 -0.81 -10.15
N GLY A 194 -2.85 -0.56 -10.50
CA GLY A 194 -3.35 0.74 -10.97
C GLY A 194 -3.15 1.87 -9.95
N GLN A 195 -3.28 1.56 -8.67
CA GLN A 195 -3.03 2.51 -7.57
C GLN A 195 -1.60 3.08 -7.57
N VAL A 196 -0.62 2.32 -8.07
CA VAL A 196 0.77 2.79 -8.18
C VAL A 196 0.89 3.88 -9.24
N GLN A 197 0.23 3.71 -10.37
CA GLN A 197 0.23 4.69 -11.46
C GLN A 197 -0.50 5.97 -11.04
N GLU A 198 -1.63 5.84 -10.34
CA GLU A 198 -2.37 6.99 -9.83
C GLU A 198 -1.57 7.76 -8.78
N PHE A 199 -0.90 7.07 -7.85
CA PHE A 199 -0.01 7.70 -6.88
C PHE A 199 1.14 8.46 -7.55
N LYS A 200 1.81 7.87 -8.55
CA LYS A 200 2.87 8.55 -9.30
C LYS A 200 2.34 9.76 -10.06
N THR A 201 1.13 9.67 -10.62
CA THR A 201 0.47 10.80 -11.29
C THR A 201 0.19 11.94 -10.31
N MET A 202 -0.27 11.62 -9.11
CA MET A 202 -0.43 12.62 -8.04
C MET A 202 0.88 13.31 -7.70
N VAL A 203 1.96 12.55 -7.49
CA VAL A 203 3.29 13.11 -7.20
C VAL A 203 3.74 14.05 -8.31
N LYS A 204 3.62 13.62 -9.58
CA LYS A 204 3.97 14.44 -10.73
C LYS A 204 3.14 15.72 -10.79
N ALA A 205 1.84 15.67 -10.51
CA ALA A 205 0.98 16.85 -10.48
C ALA A 205 1.37 17.83 -9.37
N LEU A 206 1.68 17.32 -8.17
CA LEU A 206 2.13 18.15 -7.05
C LEU A 206 3.51 18.79 -7.30
N HIS A 207 4.43 18.10 -7.99
CA HIS A 207 5.73 18.68 -8.37
C HIS A 207 5.58 19.80 -9.40
N GLY A 208 4.57 19.71 -10.28
CA GLY A 208 4.32 20.70 -11.31
C GLY A 208 3.56 21.94 -10.86
N ALA A 209 3.04 21.94 -9.63
CA ALA A 209 2.26 23.04 -9.07
C ALA A 209 3.13 23.96 -8.20
#